data_1ad251c19e0b04ea740ac48b4ad51db4
#
_entry.id   1ad251c19e0b04ea740ac48b4ad51db4
#
_cell.length_a   1.000
_cell.length_b   1.000
_cell.length_c   1.000
_cell.angle_alpha   90.00
_cell.angle_beta   90.00
_cell.angle_gamma   90.00
#
_symmetry.space_group_name_H-M   'P 1'
#
loop_
_entity.id
_entity.type
_entity.pdbx_description
1 polymer ?
#
loop_
_entity_poly.entity_id
_entity_poly.type
_entity_poly.pdbx_seq_one_letter_code
_entity_poly.pdbx_strand_id
1 'polypeptide(L)'
;GRDGELRLLVIGGSLGARVLNTTVPEAVARLQDVLPIQVHHQTGVTEESDVRGRYAALGDAARVEAFVDDMAAAYAWADLVVCRAGALTIAELAAAGLPSILVPYPHATDDHQTGNAAYLAGAGAAVLIPQPELSAAALASEMQRIGGDRDCLLEMATRARELAQADAAQQVARLCLEAVA
;
A
#
# COMPACT_ATOMS: atom_id res chain seq x y z
N GLY A 1 1.91 1.73 20.54
CA GLY A 1 1.25 2.03 19.27
C GLY A 1 1.36 3.50 18.94
N ARG A 2 1.02 3.88 17.73
CA ARG A 2 0.91 5.28 17.33
C ARG A 2 -0.50 5.76 17.58
N ASP A 3 -0.65 6.99 18.06
CA ASP A 3 -1.93 7.67 18.25
C ASP A 3 -2.07 8.80 17.22
N GLY A 4 -3.30 9.30 17.01
CA GLY A 4 -3.59 10.42 16.14
C GLY A 4 -4.15 10.03 14.76
N GLU A 5 -3.92 10.87 13.76
CA GLU A 5 -4.43 10.71 12.40
C GLU A 5 -3.87 9.46 11.72
N LEU A 6 -4.67 8.84 10.86
CA LEU A 6 -4.21 7.73 10.02
C LEU A 6 -3.20 8.25 8.97
N ARG A 7 -2.03 7.65 8.91
CA ARG A 7 -1.01 7.95 7.90
C ARG A 7 -1.13 6.98 6.73
N LEU A 8 -1.76 7.45 5.67
CA LEU A 8 -2.01 6.69 4.47
C LEU A 8 -0.93 6.92 3.43
N LEU A 9 -0.19 5.86 3.07
CA LEU A 9 0.74 5.87 1.95
C LEU A 9 0.08 5.22 0.72
N VAL A 10 0.18 5.89 -0.44
CA VAL A 10 -0.35 5.37 -1.71
C VAL A 10 0.78 5.21 -2.71
N ILE A 11 0.96 4.01 -3.27
CA ILE A 11 2.05 3.70 -4.19
C ILE A 11 1.50 3.10 -5.47
N GLY A 12 1.65 3.84 -6.58
CA GLY A 12 1.24 3.39 -7.91
C GLY A 12 2.32 2.64 -8.69
N GLY A 13 3.58 2.63 -8.19
CA GLY A 13 4.75 2.18 -8.94
C GLY A 13 5.34 3.30 -9.81
N SER A 14 6.48 3.04 -10.49
CA SER A 14 7.26 4.06 -11.23
C SER A 14 6.47 4.82 -12.31
N LEU A 15 5.48 4.18 -12.91
CA LEU A 15 4.61 4.80 -13.92
C LEU A 15 3.32 5.38 -13.32
N GLY A 16 3.12 5.23 -12.01
CA GLY A 16 1.86 5.53 -11.35
C GLY A 16 0.77 4.49 -11.63
N ALA A 17 -0.36 4.62 -10.96
CA ALA A 17 -1.53 3.77 -11.17
C ALA A 17 -2.79 4.63 -11.28
N ARG A 18 -3.21 4.94 -12.50
CA ARG A 18 -4.33 5.84 -12.77
C ARG A 18 -5.59 5.51 -11.97
N VAL A 19 -5.91 4.21 -11.80
CA VAL A 19 -7.05 3.81 -11.00
C VAL A 19 -6.90 4.22 -9.52
N LEU A 20 -5.71 4.10 -8.94
CA LEU A 20 -5.44 4.55 -7.57
C LEU A 20 -5.46 6.09 -7.50
N ASN A 21 -4.84 6.76 -8.47
CA ASN A 21 -4.81 8.22 -8.58
C ASN A 21 -6.21 8.85 -8.66
N THR A 22 -7.19 8.11 -9.17
CA THR A 22 -8.59 8.55 -9.23
C THR A 22 -9.36 8.13 -7.97
N THR A 23 -9.29 6.85 -7.60
CA THR A 23 -10.18 6.28 -6.60
C THR A 23 -9.79 6.63 -5.16
N VAL A 24 -8.47 6.72 -4.86
CA VAL A 24 -8.03 7.00 -3.49
C VAL A 24 -8.41 8.40 -3.02
N PRO A 25 -8.20 9.49 -3.81
CA PRO A 25 -8.68 10.82 -3.41
C PRO A 25 -10.19 10.88 -3.14
N GLU A 26 -11.00 10.19 -3.96
CA GLU A 26 -12.44 10.11 -3.76
C GLU A 26 -12.82 9.31 -2.51
N ALA A 27 -12.08 8.25 -2.18
CA ALA A 27 -12.29 7.49 -0.96
C ALA A 27 -11.92 8.31 0.29
N VAL A 28 -10.79 9.03 0.26
CA VAL A 28 -10.35 9.92 1.34
C VAL A 28 -11.37 11.04 1.58
N ALA A 29 -11.89 11.66 0.51
CA ALA A 29 -12.91 12.69 0.63
C ALA A 29 -14.18 12.21 1.36
N ARG A 30 -14.54 10.92 1.22
CA ARG A 30 -15.68 10.32 1.94
C ARG A 30 -15.43 10.12 3.44
N LEU A 31 -14.17 10.14 3.85
CA LEU A 31 -13.76 9.86 5.23
C LEU A 31 -13.43 11.13 6.04
N GLN A 32 -13.42 12.32 5.43
CA GLN A 32 -12.97 13.55 6.06
C GLN A 32 -13.64 13.86 7.40
N ASP A 33 -14.93 13.54 7.55
CA ASP A 33 -15.70 13.83 8.77
C ASP A 33 -15.65 12.70 9.82
N VAL A 34 -15.10 11.51 9.45
CA VAL A 34 -15.16 10.32 10.30
C VAL A 34 -13.80 9.74 10.66
N LEU A 35 -12.77 10.01 9.86
CA LEU A 35 -11.42 9.49 10.09
C LEU A 35 -10.39 10.56 9.69
N PRO A 36 -9.69 11.18 10.63
CA PRO A 36 -8.59 12.10 10.31
C PRO A 36 -7.46 11.36 9.59
N ILE A 37 -7.09 11.82 8.40
CA ILE A 37 -6.12 11.14 7.52
C ILE A 37 -5.07 12.14 7.03
N GLN A 38 -3.81 11.76 7.17
CA GLN A 38 -2.69 12.35 6.42
C GLN A 38 -2.36 11.44 5.24
N VAL A 39 -2.15 12.03 4.07
CA VAL A 39 -1.89 11.27 2.83
C VAL A 39 -0.48 11.57 2.32
N HIS A 40 0.24 10.51 1.93
CA HIS A 40 1.42 10.60 1.09
C HIS A 40 1.17 9.77 -0.17
N HIS A 41 1.03 10.42 -1.34
CA HIS A 41 0.62 9.76 -2.58
C HIS A 41 1.68 9.90 -3.67
N GLN A 42 2.23 8.77 -4.10
CA GLN A 42 3.12 8.67 -5.26
C GLN A 42 2.29 8.37 -6.51
N THR A 43 2.28 9.30 -7.46
CA THR A 43 1.33 9.35 -8.58
C THR A 43 1.90 8.95 -9.94
N GLY A 44 3.23 8.95 -10.07
CA GLY A 44 3.88 9.04 -11.38
C GLY A 44 3.89 10.47 -11.93
N VAL A 45 4.78 10.72 -12.89
CA VAL A 45 5.07 12.08 -13.40
C VAL A 45 3.87 12.74 -14.08
N THR A 46 3.07 11.96 -14.80
CA THR A 46 2.03 12.52 -15.69
C THR A 46 0.77 12.99 -14.97
N GLU A 47 0.48 12.47 -13.78
CA GLU A 47 -0.79 12.73 -13.09
C GLU A 47 -0.63 13.51 -11.77
N GLU A 48 0.58 13.93 -11.41
CA GLU A 48 0.86 14.61 -10.14
C GLU A 48 -0.02 15.86 -9.92
N SER A 49 -0.11 16.73 -10.91
CA SER A 49 -0.87 17.97 -10.83
C SER A 49 -2.38 17.73 -10.66
N ASP A 50 -2.93 16.76 -11.39
CA ASP A 50 -4.35 16.39 -11.28
C ASP A 50 -4.66 15.81 -9.90
N VAL A 51 -3.84 14.87 -9.42
CA VAL A 51 -4.03 14.26 -8.11
C VAL A 51 -3.87 15.26 -6.97
N ARG A 52 -2.91 16.19 -7.08
CA ARG A 52 -2.77 17.30 -6.12
C ARG A 52 -4.03 18.15 -6.06
N GLY A 53 -4.64 18.45 -7.21
CA GLY A 53 -5.92 19.15 -7.28
C GLY A 53 -7.06 18.40 -6.60
N ARG A 54 -7.10 17.07 -6.72
CA ARG A 54 -8.11 16.22 -6.06
C ARG A 54 -8.03 16.25 -4.53
N TYR A 55 -6.83 16.44 -3.98
CA TYR A 55 -6.61 16.59 -2.53
C TYR A 55 -6.68 18.03 -2.02
N ALA A 56 -7.09 19.01 -2.83
CA ALA A 56 -7.07 20.42 -2.45
C ALA A 56 -7.80 20.72 -1.13
N ALA A 57 -8.87 19.99 -0.82
CA ALA A 57 -9.62 20.15 0.44
C ALA A 57 -8.84 19.67 1.69
N LEU A 58 -7.81 18.83 1.55
CA LEU A 58 -6.97 18.38 2.66
C LEU A 58 -5.82 19.36 2.98
N GLY A 59 -5.50 20.30 2.07
CA GLY A 59 -4.39 21.23 2.26
C GLY A 59 -3.08 20.50 2.58
N ASP A 60 -2.42 20.92 3.66
CA ASP A 60 -1.12 20.36 4.09
C ASP A 60 -1.17 18.91 4.59
N ALA A 61 -2.37 18.34 4.81
CA ALA A 61 -2.51 16.93 5.17
C ALA A 61 -2.28 15.98 3.98
N ALA A 62 -2.15 16.51 2.74
CA ALA A 62 -1.87 15.72 1.55
C ALA A 62 -0.53 16.10 0.91
N ARG A 63 0.46 15.19 1.03
CA ARG A 63 1.71 15.25 0.28
C ARG A 63 1.55 14.42 -1.00
N VAL A 64 1.70 15.07 -2.16
CA VAL A 64 1.57 14.43 -3.49
C VAL A 64 2.88 14.61 -4.24
N GLU A 65 3.45 13.52 -4.71
CA GLU A 65 4.74 13.48 -5.40
C GLU A 65 4.68 12.55 -6.63
N ALA A 66 5.40 12.93 -7.68
CA ALA A 66 5.55 12.05 -8.84
C ALA A 66 6.28 10.75 -8.48
N PHE A 67 7.30 10.85 -7.63
CA PHE A 67 8.15 9.74 -7.20
C PHE A 67 8.57 9.94 -5.74
N VAL A 68 8.71 8.85 -5.00
CA VAL A 68 9.21 8.84 -3.62
C VAL A 68 10.65 8.35 -3.64
N ASP A 69 11.60 9.24 -3.33
CA ASP A 69 13.03 8.92 -3.36
C ASP A 69 13.45 8.03 -2.17
N ASP A 70 12.90 8.30 -0.99
CA ASP A 70 13.18 7.53 0.22
C ASP A 70 11.98 6.67 0.62
N MET A 71 11.88 5.49 -0.01
CA MET A 71 10.83 4.53 0.30
C MET A 71 10.91 4.00 1.73
N ALA A 72 12.11 3.89 2.31
CA ALA A 72 12.26 3.42 3.69
C ALA A 72 11.64 4.42 4.68
N ALA A 73 11.88 5.72 4.48
CA ALA A 73 11.25 6.76 5.29
C ALA A 73 9.73 6.80 5.08
N ALA A 74 9.24 6.60 3.84
CA ALA A 74 7.81 6.57 3.53
C ALA A 74 7.12 5.38 4.23
N TYR A 75 7.71 4.19 4.18
CA TYR A 75 7.19 3.03 4.91
C TYR A 75 7.27 3.23 6.43
N ALA A 76 8.36 3.79 6.95
CA ALA A 76 8.48 4.09 8.37
C ALA A 76 7.45 5.11 8.86
N TRP A 77 6.99 6.01 8.00
CA TRP A 77 5.96 7.00 8.31
C TRP A 77 4.54 6.41 8.29
N ALA A 78 4.24 5.48 7.37
CA ALA A 78 2.90 4.98 7.12
C ALA A 78 2.31 4.13 8.26
N ASP A 79 1.00 4.18 8.42
CA ASP A 79 0.20 3.24 9.23
C ASP A 79 -0.56 2.24 8.34
N LEU A 80 -0.94 2.65 7.13
CA LEU A 80 -1.65 1.85 6.14
C LEU A 80 -1.13 2.17 4.73
N VAL A 81 -1.00 1.15 3.88
CA VAL A 81 -0.55 1.32 2.48
C VAL A 81 -1.65 0.89 1.52
N VAL A 82 -1.94 1.70 0.50
CA VAL A 82 -2.75 1.31 -0.66
C VAL A 82 -1.84 1.23 -1.88
N CYS A 83 -1.70 0.07 -2.51
CA CYS A 83 -0.76 -0.10 -3.62
C CYS A 83 -1.10 -1.23 -4.58
N ARG A 84 -0.30 -1.33 -5.66
CA ARG A 84 -0.22 -2.51 -6.51
C ARG A 84 0.52 -3.66 -5.79
N ALA A 85 0.33 -4.90 -6.27
CA ALA A 85 0.91 -6.10 -5.65
C ALA A 85 2.13 -6.63 -6.42
N GLY A 86 3.08 -5.76 -6.74
CA GLY A 86 4.39 -6.18 -7.27
C GLY A 86 5.16 -7.00 -6.25
N ALA A 87 5.96 -7.98 -6.69
CA ALA A 87 6.68 -8.91 -5.80
C ALA A 87 7.60 -8.19 -4.81
N LEU A 88 8.34 -7.16 -5.27
CA LEU A 88 9.20 -6.35 -4.39
C LEU A 88 8.37 -5.58 -3.37
N THR A 89 7.26 -4.97 -3.78
CA THR A 89 6.36 -4.24 -2.87
C THR A 89 5.82 -5.15 -1.78
N ILE A 90 5.40 -6.39 -2.12
CA ILE A 90 4.94 -7.38 -1.13
C ILE A 90 6.04 -7.73 -0.13
N ALA A 91 7.27 -7.95 -0.61
CA ALA A 91 8.41 -8.24 0.26
C ALA A 91 8.76 -7.04 1.18
N GLU A 92 8.70 -5.82 0.65
CA GLU A 92 8.94 -4.59 1.40
C GLU A 92 7.86 -4.34 2.47
N LEU A 93 6.58 -4.56 2.15
CA LEU A 93 5.47 -4.45 3.10
C LEU A 93 5.62 -5.45 4.24
N ALA A 94 5.96 -6.70 3.93
CA ALA A 94 6.25 -7.72 4.94
C ALA A 94 7.45 -7.31 5.81
N ALA A 95 8.56 -6.89 5.20
CA ALA A 95 9.76 -6.46 5.90
C ALA A 95 9.53 -5.22 6.79
N ALA A 96 8.69 -4.28 6.37
CA ALA A 96 8.32 -3.11 7.15
C ALA A 96 7.26 -3.40 8.22
N GLY A 97 6.53 -4.53 8.11
CA GLY A 97 5.40 -4.85 8.98
C GLY A 97 4.24 -3.89 8.76
N LEU A 98 3.83 -3.67 7.50
CA LEU A 98 2.82 -2.67 7.16
C LEU A 98 1.49 -3.31 6.72
N PRO A 99 0.38 -2.94 7.39
CA PRO A 99 -0.96 -3.24 6.90
C PRO A 99 -1.17 -2.67 5.50
N SER A 100 -1.84 -3.41 4.63
CA SER A 100 -2.04 -2.93 3.27
C SER A 100 -3.39 -3.28 2.67
N ILE A 101 -3.85 -2.43 1.74
CA ILE A 101 -4.94 -2.72 0.81
C ILE A 101 -4.29 -2.86 -0.57
N LEU A 102 -4.35 -4.06 -1.10
CA LEU A 102 -3.67 -4.46 -2.33
C LEU A 102 -4.65 -4.48 -3.49
N VAL A 103 -4.31 -3.75 -4.55
CA VAL A 103 -5.10 -3.69 -5.79
C VAL A 103 -4.24 -4.25 -6.92
N PRO A 104 -4.30 -5.57 -7.20
CA PRO A 104 -3.50 -6.19 -8.26
C PRO A 104 -3.74 -5.53 -9.62
N TYR A 105 -2.68 -5.46 -10.45
CA TYR A 105 -2.79 -4.99 -11.82
C TYR A 105 -3.41 -6.08 -12.69
N PRO A 106 -4.59 -5.87 -13.32
CA PRO A 106 -5.35 -6.93 -13.96
C PRO A 106 -4.72 -7.48 -15.26
N HIS A 107 -3.73 -6.76 -15.83
CA HIS A 107 -3.02 -7.18 -17.04
C HIS A 107 -1.59 -7.65 -16.72
N ALA A 108 -1.33 -8.03 -15.48
CA ALA A 108 -0.05 -8.64 -15.11
C ALA A 108 0.07 -10.02 -15.78
N THR A 109 1.26 -10.31 -16.32
CA THR A 109 1.52 -11.61 -16.96
C THR A 109 1.19 -12.74 -15.99
N ASP A 110 0.44 -13.75 -16.46
CA ASP A 110 0.01 -14.91 -15.65
C ASP A 110 -0.68 -14.56 -14.31
N ASP A 111 -1.28 -13.37 -14.23
CA ASP A 111 -1.98 -12.86 -13.04
C ASP A 111 -1.12 -12.92 -11.75
N HIS A 112 0.21 -12.84 -11.90
CA HIS A 112 1.14 -12.98 -10.77
C HIS A 112 0.87 -11.97 -9.62
N GLN A 113 0.31 -10.77 -9.92
CA GLN A 113 0.01 -9.81 -8.86
C GLN A 113 -1.11 -10.26 -7.93
N THR A 114 -2.12 -10.96 -8.44
CA THR A 114 -3.17 -11.55 -7.58
C THR A 114 -2.56 -12.62 -6.67
N GLY A 115 -1.68 -13.49 -7.19
CA GLY A 115 -0.94 -14.46 -6.37
C GLY A 115 -0.08 -13.80 -5.28
N ASN A 116 0.64 -12.74 -5.64
CA ASN A 116 1.44 -11.97 -4.69
C ASN A 116 0.57 -11.33 -3.59
N ALA A 117 -0.56 -10.73 -3.96
CA ALA A 117 -1.49 -10.14 -2.99
C ALA A 117 -2.10 -11.17 -2.05
N ALA A 118 -2.46 -12.35 -2.59
CA ALA A 118 -3.01 -13.45 -1.82
C ALA A 118 -2.06 -13.95 -0.71
N TYR A 119 -0.75 -13.83 -0.90
CA TYR A 119 0.26 -14.19 0.11
C TYR A 119 0.09 -13.39 1.42
N LEU A 120 -0.04 -12.06 1.33
CA LEU A 120 -0.29 -11.23 2.52
C LEU A 120 -1.75 -11.30 2.99
N ALA A 121 -2.70 -11.33 2.05
CA ALA A 121 -4.13 -11.36 2.39
C ALA A 121 -4.52 -12.67 3.07
N GLY A 122 -3.99 -13.82 2.62
CA GLY A 122 -4.24 -15.13 3.22
C GLY A 122 -3.74 -15.25 4.66
N ALA A 123 -2.73 -14.48 5.03
CA ALA A 123 -2.22 -14.39 6.40
C ALA A 123 -2.97 -13.32 7.24
N GLY A 124 -3.90 -12.57 6.64
CA GLY A 124 -4.59 -11.48 7.32
C GLY A 124 -3.71 -10.23 7.54
N ALA A 125 -2.63 -10.09 6.79
CA ALA A 125 -1.75 -8.92 6.79
C ALA A 125 -2.21 -7.82 5.82
N ALA A 126 -3.08 -8.18 4.87
CA ALA A 126 -3.59 -7.28 3.85
C ALA A 126 -5.05 -7.57 3.51
N VAL A 127 -5.70 -6.59 2.88
CA VAL A 127 -6.96 -6.77 2.15
C VAL A 127 -6.65 -6.74 0.65
N LEU A 128 -7.17 -7.73 -0.08
CA LEU A 128 -7.07 -7.78 -1.54
C LEU A 128 -8.38 -7.27 -2.13
N ILE A 129 -8.31 -6.24 -2.97
CA ILE A 129 -9.45 -5.73 -3.74
C ILE A 129 -9.11 -5.89 -5.24
N PRO A 130 -9.75 -6.81 -5.97
CA PRO A 130 -9.59 -6.89 -7.41
C PRO A 130 -9.95 -5.56 -8.08
N GLN A 131 -9.17 -5.12 -9.08
CA GLN A 131 -9.40 -3.80 -9.71
C GLN A 131 -10.84 -3.60 -10.24
N PRO A 132 -11.54 -4.61 -10.81
CA PRO A 132 -12.94 -4.44 -11.24
C PRO A 132 -13.91 -4.17 -10.08
N GLU A 133 -13.56 -4.56 -8.86
CA GLU A 133 -14.37 -4.35 -7.65
C GLU A 133 -14.00 -3.06 -6.91
N LEU A 134 -12.89 -2.42 -7.30
CA LEU A 134 -12.43 -1.20 -6.68
C LEU A 134 -13.38 -0.03 -6.98
N SER A 135 -13.93 0.53 -5.92
CA SER A 135 -14.69 1.77 -5.95
C SER A 135 -14.29 2.65 -4.78
N ALA A 136 -14.54 3.96 -4.88
CA ALA A 136 -14.27 4.89 -3.78
C ALA A 136 -15.04 4.51 -2.50
N ALA A 137 -16.26 3.97 -2.63
CA ALA A 137 -17.06 3.53 -1.49
C ALA A 137 -16.48 2.25 -0.84
N ALA A 138 -16.12 1.24 -1.63
CA ALA A 138 -15.52 0.01 -1.12
C ALA A 138 -14.16 0.29 -0.45
N LEU A 139 -13.32 1.10 -1.09
CA LEU A 139 -12.02 1.49 -0.55
C LEU A 139 -12.17 2.29 0.75
N ALA A 140 -13.08 3.26 0.80
CA ALA A 140 -13.35 4.05 2.01
C ALA A 140 -13.83 3.16 3.16
N SER A 141 -14.71 2.19 2.89
CA SER A 141 -15.18 1.23 3.90
C SER A 141 -14.04 0.42 4.51
N GLU A 142 -13.14 -0.11 3.68
CA GLU A 142 -11.98 -0.86 4.18
C GLU A 142 -10.98 0.04 4.93
N MET A 143 -10.71 1.25 4.42
CA MET A 143 -9.86 2.23 5.10
C MET A 143 -10.43 2.61 6.47
N GLN A 144 -11.74 2.82 6.58
CA GLN A 144 -12.41 3.11 7.85
C GLN A 144 -12.34 1.92 8.81
N ARG A 145 -12.61 0.72 8.33
CA ARG A 145 -12.59 -0.51 9.13
C ARG A 145 -11.19 -0.77 9.72
N ILE A 146 -10.15 -0.64 8.89
CA ILE A 146 -8.76 -0.90 9.29
C ILE A 146 -8.17 0.31 10.04
N GLY A 147 -8.25 1.50 9.43
CA GLY A 147 -7.59 2.71 9.92
C GLY A 147 -8.26 3.33 11.14
N GLY A 148 -9.56 3.07 11.34
CA GLY A 148 -10.31 3.49 12.50
C GLY A 148 -10.09 2.62 13.75
N ASP A 149 -9.41 1.49 13.61
CA ASP A 149 -9.13 0.54 14.68
C ASP A 149 -7.61 0.27 14.79
N ARG A 150 -6.97 0.83 15.82
CA ARG A 150 -5.52 0.70 16.04
C ARG A 150 -5.11 -0.73 16.40
N ASP A 151 -5.96 -1.51 17.02
CA ASP A 151 -5.67 -2.91 17.33
C ASP A 151 -5.70 -3.75 16.04
N CYS A 152 -6.65 -3.48 15.14
CA CYS A 152 -6.69 -4.08 13.81
C CYS A 152 -5.41 -3.78 13.00
N LEU A 153 -4.98 -2.51 12.98
CA LEU A 153 -3.71 -2.13 12.32
C LEU A 153 -2.51 -2.87 12.92
N LEU A 154 -2.41 -2.96 14.24
CA LEU A 154 -1.31 -3.65 14.92
C LEU A 154 -1.31 -5.14 14.65
N GLU A 155 -2.47 -5.77 14.63
CA GLU A 155 -2.61 -7.20 14.31
C GLU A 155 -2.16 -7.48 12.87
N MET A 156 -2.64 -6.69 11.90
CA MET A 156 -2.21 -6.80 10.50
C MET A 156 -0.72 -6.56 10.34
N ALA A 157 -0.16 -5.56 11.02
CA ALA A 157 1.28 -5.24 11.01
C ALA A 157 2.12 -6.41 11.54
N THR A 158 1.68 -7.02 12.64
CA THR A 158 2.35 -8.19 13.24
C THR A 158 2.37 -9.36 12.26
N ARG A 159 1.21 -9.67 11.66
CA ARG A 159 1.10 -10.73 10.66
C ARG A 159 1.95 -10.47 9.41
N ALA A 160 2.01 -9.21 8.95
CA ALA A 160 2.89 -8.83 7.85
C ALA A 160 4.36 -9.12 8.21
N ARG A 161 4.79 -8.73 9.41
CA ARG A 161 6.16 -8.91 9.88
C ARG A 161 6.56 -10.38 10.02
N GLU A 162 5.64 -11.25 10.40
CA GLU A 162 5.87 -12.71 10.49
C GLU A 162 6.17 -13.34 9.12
N LEU A 163 5.71 -12.72 8.03
CA LEU A 163 5.97 -13.18 6.66
C LEU A 163 7.29 -12.65 6.08
N ALA A 164 8.02 -11.82 6.81
CA ALA A 164 9.25 -11.20 6.31
C ALA A 164 10.36 -12.26 6.15
N GLN A 165 11.02 -12.24 4.99
CA GLN A 165 12.17 -13.11 4.66
C GLN A 165 13.46 -12.28 4.74
N ALA A 166 13.92 -12.01 5.96
CA ALA A 166 15.08 -11.12 6.20
C ALA A 166 16.40 -11.65 5.59
N ASP A 167 16.53 -12.95 5.42
CA ASP A 167 17.72 -13.65 4.92
C ASP A 167 17.56 -14.19 3.48
N ALA A 168 16.54 -13.72 2.73
CA ALA A 168 16.24 -14.20 1.37
C ALA A 168 17.47 -14.15 0.45
N ALA A 169 18.24 -13.06 0.47
CA ALA A 169 19.45 -12.92 -0.35
C ALA A 169 20.51 -13.96 -0.03
N GLN A 170 20.72 -14.25 1.26
CA GLN A 170 21.66 -15.29 1.73
C GLN A 170 21.19 -16.69 1.34
N GLN A 171 19.86 -16.95 1.43
CA GLN A 171 19.29 -18.24 1.01
C GLN A 171 19.49 -18.47 -0.48
N VAL A 172 19.18 -17.47 -1.32
CA VAL A 172 19.39 -17.55 -2.77
C VAL A 172 20.88 -17.76 -3.11
N ALA A 173 21.79 -17.00 -2.49
CA ALA A 173 23.22 -17.17 -2.69
C ALA A 173 23.70 -18.58 -2.35
N ARG A 174 23.20 -19.16 -1.23
CA ARG A 174 23.51 -20.55 -0.84
C ARG A 174 23.05 -21.55 -1.90
N LEU A 175 21.79 -21.43 -2.36
CA LEU A 175 21.25 -22.31 -3.39
C LEU A 175 22.03 -22.22 -4.70
N CYS A 176 22.47 -21.02 -5.10
CA CYS A 176 23.32 -20.86 -6.28
C CYS A 176 24.68 -21.56 -6.13
N LEU A 177 25.30 -21.48 -4.96
CA LEU A 177 26.58 -22.15 -4.70
C LEU A 177 26.43 -23.69 -4.67
N GLU A 178 25.35 -24.19 -4.08
CA GLU A 178 25.04 -25.62 -4.05
C GLU A 178 24.76 -26.20 -5.45
N ALA A 179 24.15 -25.40 -6.35
CA ALA A 179 23.83 -25.84 -7.70
C ALA A 179 25.05 -25.94 -8.65
N VAL A 180 26.21 -25.35 -8.29
CA VAL A 180 27.44 -25.38 -9.09
C VAL A 180 28.56 -26.22 -8.47
N ALA A 181 28.31 -26.83 -7.32
CA ALA A 181 29.24 -27.74 -6.62
C ALA A 181 29.04 -29.19 -7.07
#